data_760d36a033dc8ebb1049441579f481d6
#
_entry.id   760d36a033dc8ebb1049441579f481d6
#
_cell.length_a   1.000
_cell.length_b   1.000
_cell.length_c   1.000
_cell.angle_alpha   90.00
_cell.angle_beta   90.00
_cell.angle_gamma   90.00
#
_symmetry.space_group_name_H-M   'P 1'
#
loop_
_entity.id
_entity.type
_entity.pdbx_description
1 polymer ?
#
loop_
_entity_poly.entity_id
_entity_poly.type
_entity_poly.pdbx_seq_one_letter_code
_entity_poly.pdbx_strand_id
1 'polypeptide(L)'
;MKVAEIIVVEGKDDTRRIQEVVAADTIETIGSAINDEILTQIEHAQETRGVIIFTDPDYSGEKIRKTIMEVVPDAKHAFLSRKVAVPKKNGGSLGVEHASDEAIIEALKKVVTPVQAGEDYQEIPRQTLVEYGLIAGANTKKYRELLGDDLRIGYTNSKQLVKRLSMFRITEAELKESMTRILKELANEE
;
A
#
# COMPACT_ATOMS: atom_id res chain seq x y z
N MET A 1 -19.10 8.76 1.84
CA MET A 1 -18.87 7.40 2.38
C MET A 1 -18.52 7.51 3.86
N LYS A 2 -19.00 6.57 4.71
CA LYS A 2 -18.58 6.50 6.12
C LYS A 2 -17.67 5.28 6.29
N VAL A 3 -16.53 5.47 6.97
CA VAL A 3 -15.58 4.42 7.30
C VAL A 3 -15.72 4.11 8.79
N ALA A 4 -15.89 2.83 9.14
CA ALA A 4 -16.06 2.41 10.52
C ALA A 4 -14.73 2.29 11.27
N GLU A 5 -13.72 1.85 10.56
CA GLU A 5 -12.35 1.70 11.06
C GLU A 5 -11.71 3.07 11.31
N ILE A 6 -10.65 3.09 12.10
CA ILE A 6 -9.80 4.27 12.27
C ILE A 6 -8.72 4.26 11.17
N ILE A 7 -8.56 5.37 10.47
CA ILE A 7 -7.56 5.51 9.41
C ILE A 7 -6.27 6.07 10.00
N VAL A 8 -5.18 5.33 9.91
CA VAL A 8 -3.86 5.78 10.34
C VAL A 8 -3.15 6.45 9.17
N VAL A 9 -2.74 7.69 9.36
CA VAL A 9 -2.12 8.58 8.36
C VAL A 9 -0.80 9.15 8.87
N GLU A 10 -0.02 9.81 7.99
CA GLU A 10 1.26 10.41 8.38
C GLU A 10 1.10 11.70 9.17
N GLY A 11 0.18 12.58 8.75
CA GLY A 11 0.04 13.90 9.34
C GLY A 11 -1.32 14.58 9.16
N LYS A 12 -1.38 15.82 9.61
CA LYS A 12 -2.60 16.64 9.65
C LYS A 12 -3.18 16.96 8.28
N ASP A 13 -2.32 17.10 7.27
CA ASP A 13 -2.77 17.41 5.91
C ASP A 13 -3.49 16.21 5.29
N ASP A 14 -3.02 14.99 5.59
CA ASP A 14 -3.71 13.75 5.20
C ASP A 14 -5.04 13.61 5.93
N THR A 15 -5.06 13.83 7.24
CA THR A 15 -6.29 13.84 8.05
C THR A 15 -7.33 14.75 7.42
N ARG A 16 -6.96 16.02 7.17
CA ARG A 16 -7.86 17.00 6.56
C ARG A 16 -8.36 16.52 5.21
N ARG A 17 -7.44 16.04 4.35
CA ARG A 17 -7.78 15.59 3.00
C ARG A 17 -8.73 14.40 3.00
N ILE A 18 -8.51 13.43 3.87
CA ILE A 18 -9.40 12.26 4.01
C ILE A 18 -10.78 12.69 4.51
N GLN A 19 -10.84 13.57 5.52
CA GLN A 19 -12.11 14.02 6.10
C GLN A 19 -12.92 14.94 5.18
N GLU A 20 -12.31 15.60 4.21
CA GLU A 20 -13.02 16.30 3.11
C GLU A 20 -13.78 15.31 2.20
N VAL A 21 -13.32 14.06 2.09
CA VAL A 21 -13.85 13.07 1.14
C VAL A 21 -14.77 12.06 1.81
N VAL A 22 -14.41 11.62 3.02
CA VAL A 22 -15.14 10.58 3.75
C VAL A 22 -15.34 10.95 5.23
N ALA A 23 -16.41 10.45 5.83
CA ALA A 23 -16.62 10.56 7.27
C ALA A 23 -15.80 9.45 7.96
N ALA A 24 -14.65 9.80 8.52
CA ALA A 24 -13.72 8.90 9.19
C ALA A 24 -13.01 9.58 10.35
N ASP A 25 -12.64 8.78 11.36
CA ASP A 25 -11.70 9.20 12.41
C ASP A 25 -10.28 8.77 12.00
N THR A 26 -9.28 9.55 12.41
CA THR A 26 -7.89 9.34 12.04
C THR A 26 -6.97 9.32 13.26
N ILE A 27 -5.84 8.60 13.14
CA ILE A 27 -4.69 8.69 14.02
C ILE A 27 -3.51 9.14 13.16
N GLU A 28 -2.79 10.17 13.62
CA GLU A 28 -1.61 10.71 12.94
C GLU A 28 -0.33 10.13 13.55
N THR A 29 0.58 9.64 12.73
CA THR A 29 1.85 9.06 13.21
C THR A 29 2.92 10.11 13.48
N ILE A 30 2.70 11.34 13.04
CA ILE A 30 3.64 12.48 13.17
C ILE A 30 5.02 12.12 12.56
N GLY A 31 4.98 11.59 11.35
CA GLY A 31 6.14 11.14 10.60
C GLY A 31 6.55 9.69 10.88
N SER A 32 7.69 9.27 10.33
CA SER A 32 8.14 7.86 10.35
C SER A 32 8.78 7.41 11.67
N ALA A 33 8.97 8.31 12.64
CA ALA A 33 9.47 8.00 13.99
C ALA A 33 8.29 7.87 14.97
N ILE A 34 7.48 6.83 14.76
CA ILE A 34 6.29 6.57 15.59
C ILE A 34 6.75 6.21 17.00
N ASN A 35 6.20 6.88 18.00
CA ASN A 35 6.48 6.59 19.41
C ASN A 35 5.55 5.50 19.96
N ASP A 36 5.90 4.95 21.13
CA ASP A 36 5.14 3.86 21.77
C ASP A 36 3.71 4.28 22.14
N GLU A 37 3.47 5.55 22.45
CA GLU A 37 2.14 6.05 22.77
C GLU A 37 1.19 5.97 21.57
N ILE A 38 1.67 6.36 20.39
CA ILE A 38 0.91 6.26 19.14
C ILE A 38 0.68 4.78 18.77
N LEU A 39 1.68 3.92 18.93
CA LEU A 39 1.53 2.49 18.69
C LEU A 39 0.45 1.88 19.60
N THR A 40 0.46 2.21 20.90
CA THR A 40 -0.57 1.76 21.85
C THR A 40 -1.97 2.25 21.45
N GLN A 41 -2.11 3.48 20.95
CA GLN A 41 -3.38 3.98 20.44
C GLN A 41 -3.85 3.21 19.21
N ILE A 42 -2.93 2.84 18.32
CA ILE A 42 -3.24 2.06 17.11
C ILE A 42 -3.67 0.63 17.49
N GLU A 43 -2.98 -0.01 18.44
CA GLU A 43 -3.37 -1.33 18.97
C GLU A 43 -4.79 -1.29 19.55
N HIS A 44 -5.08 -0.32 20.41
CA HIS A 44 -6.41 -0.14 20.99
C HIS A 44 -7.48 0.13 19.92
N ALA A 45 -7.15 0.94 18.91
CA ALA A 45 -8.04 1.19 17.78
C ALA A 45 -8.35 -0.08 16.99
N GLN A 46 -7.35 -0.95 16.78
CA GLN A 46 -7.53 -2.23 16.12
C GLN A 46 -8.49 -3.14 16.89
N GLU A 47 -8.33 -3.24 18.21
CA GLU A 47 -9.19 -4.07 19.06
C GLU A 47 -10.65 -3.61 19.08
N THR A 48 -10.89 -2.31 18.98
CA THR A 48 -12.23 -1.72 19.15
C THR A 48 -12.98 -1.52 17.85
N ARG A 49 -12.31 -1.08 16.79
CA ARG A 49 -12.94 -0.67 15.53
C ARG A 49 -12.28 -1.25 14.29
N GLY A 50 -11.07 -1.73 14.42
CA GLY A 50 -10.19 -2.03 13.29
C GLY A 50 -9.43 -0.79 12.79
N VAL A 51 -8.33 -1.04 12.10
CA VAL A 51 -7.43 -0.01 11.59
C VAL A 51 -7.22 -0.19 10.09
N ILE A 52 -7.22 0.94 9.37
CA ILE A 52 -6.76 1.03 7.98
C ILE A 52 -5.51 1.91 7.93
N ILE A 53 -4.39 1.36 7.52
CA ILE A 53 -3.16 2.13 7.30
C ILE A 53 -3.22 2.77 5.91
N PHE A 54 -3.21 4.11 5.85
CA PHE A 54 -3.29 4.87 4.62
C PHE A 54 -2.21 5.95 4.61
N THR A 55 -1.04 5.60 4.14
CA THR A 55 0.16 6.45 4.08
C THR A 55 0.58 6.70 2.65
N ASP A 56 1.49 7.64 2.46
CA ASP A 56 2.03 8.00 1.17
C ASP A 56 2.71 6.82 0.45
N PRO A 57 2.67 6.77 -0.88
CA PRO A 57 3.31 5.72 -1.66
C PRO A 57 4.82 5.97 -1.84
N ASP A 58 5.51 6.25 -0.74
CA ASP A 58 6.93 6.57 -0.68
C ASP A 58 7.68 5.74 0.38
N TYR A 59 8.96 6.06 0.61
CA TYR A 59 9.78 5.35 1.58
C TYR A 59 9.34 5.58 3.03
N SER A 60 8.91 6.80 3.37
CA SER A 60 8.43 7.16 4.70
C SER A 60 7.16 6.39 5.03
N GLY A 61 6.17 6.42 4.14
CA GLY A 61 4.92 5.71 4.30
C GLY A 61 5.11 4.19 4.43
N GLU A 62 6.04 3.60 3.67
CA GLU A 62 6.38 2.18 3.80
C GLU A 62 7.05 1.85 5.14
N LYS A 63 7.88 2.75 5.68
CA LYS A 63 8.48 2.57 7.00
C LYS A 63 7.41 2.59 8.09
N ILE A 64 6.47 3.54 8.02
CA ILE A 64 5.32 3.65 8.93
C ILE A 64 4.50 2.35 8.89
N ARG A 65 4.10 1.87 7.70
CA ARG A 65 3.38 0.61 7.53
C ARG A 65 4.07 -0.55 8.22
N LYS A 66 5.38 -0.68 8.00
CA LYS A 66 6.18 -1.76 8.58
C LYS A 66 6.20 -1.69 10.11
N THR A 67 6.40 -0.50 10.67
CA THR A 67 6.42 -0.31 12.14
C THR A 67 5.07 -0.65 12.77
N ILE A 68 3.96 -0.21 12.16
CA ILE A 68 2.61 -0.53 12.66
C ILE A 68 2.34 -2.04 12.57
N MET A 69 2.75 -2.70 11.49
CA MET A 69 2.56 -4.14 11.33
C MET A 69 3.36 -5.00 12.31
N GLU A 70 4.38 -4.45 12.96
CA GLU A 70 5.11 -5.18 14.03
C GLU A 70 4.23 -5.35 15.27
N VAL A 71 3.26 -4.44 15.51
CA VAL A 71 2.35 -4.46 16.65
C VAL A 71 0.92 -4.86 16.25
N VAL A 72 0.49 -4.50 15.04
CA VAL A 72 -0.86 -4.80 14.51
C VAL A 72 -0.73 -5.47 13.13
N PRO A 73 -0.37 -6.76 13.08
CA PRO A 73 -0.06 -7.45 11.82
C PRO A 73 -1.27 -7.70 10.92
N ASP A 74 -2.48 -7.58 11.42
CA ASP A 74 -3.76 -7.76 10.72
C ASP A 74 -4.46 -6.45 10.36
N ALA A 75 -3.82 -5.30 10.59
CA ALA A 75 -4.35 -4.01 10.14
C ALA A 75 -4.62 -4.04 8.62
N LYS A 76 -5.72 -3.45 8.19
CA LYS A 76 -6.03 -3.28 6.76
C LYS A 76 -5.12 -2.23 6.14
N HIS A 77 -4.84 -2.37 4.86
CA HIS A 77 -4.03 -1.42 4.10
C HIS A 77 -4.81 -0.83 2.93
N ALA A 78 -4.83 0.50 2.85
CA ALA A 78 -5.21 1.23 1.66
C ALA A 78 -3.94 1.70 0.92
N PHE A 79 -3.93 1.58 -0.40
CA PHE A 79 -2.80 1.98 -1.24
C PHE A 79 -3.25 2.97 -2.31
N LEU A 80 -2.49 4.06 -2.46
CA LEU A 80 -2.58 4.95 -3.62
C LEU A 80 -1.53 4.54 -4.66
N SER A 81 -1.94 4.55 -5.93
CA SER A 81 -0.97 4.55 -7.01
C SER A 81 -0.10 5.80 -6.96
N ARG A 82 1.19 5.65 -7.22
CA ARG A 82 2.11 6.79 -7.31
C ARG A 82 1.68 7.80 -8.36
N LYS A 83 1.00 7.36 -9.41
CA LYS A 83 0.48 8.23 -10.50
C LYS A 83 -0.56 9.23 -10.01
N VAL A 84 -1.40 8.85 -9.03
CA VAL A 84 -2.49 9.71 -8.51
C VAL A 84 -2.11 10.49 -7.26
N ALA A 85 -0.97 10.17 -6.64
CA ALA A 85 -0.43 10.87 -5.48
C ALA A 85 0.52 12.03 -5.87
N VAL A 86 0.64 12.37 -7.15
CA VAL A 86 1.53 13.43 -7.67
C VAL A 86 0.91 14.80 -7.40
N PRO A 87 1.66 15.76 -6.82
CA PRO A 87 1.17 17.10 -6.62
C PRO A 87 0.87 17.80 -7.96
N LYS A 88 -0.17 18.63 -7.97
CA LYS A 88 -0.57 19.43 -9.15
C LYS A 88 0.48 20.49 -9.55
N LYS A 89 1.41 20.82 -8.65
CA LYS A 89 2.54 21.73 -8.89
C LYS A 89 3.85 20.95 -8.92
N ASN A 90 4.72 21.24 -9.88
CA ASN A 90 6.03 20.63 -10.00
C ASN A 90 6.87 20.85 -8.73
N GLY A 91 7.43 19.76 -8.18
CA GLY A 91 8.40 19.80 -7.08
C GLY A 91 7.88 19.41 -5.69
N GLY A 92 6.63 18.95 -5.55
CA GLY A 92 6.13 18.40 -4.30
C GLY A 92 6.42 16.91 -4.10
N SER A 93 6.35 16.43 -2.85
CA SER A 93 6.37 15.00 -2.51
C SER A 93 5.10 14.31 -3.01
N LEU A 94 5.17 12.99 -3.20
CA LEU A 94 3.98 12.17 -3.41
C LEU A 94 3.19 12.13 -2.10
N GLY A 95 1.87 12.31 -2.14
CA GLY A 95 1.10 12.31 -0.90
C GLY A 95 -0.40 12.03 -1.07
N VAL A 96 -0.99 11.50 0.00
CA VAL A 96 -2.44 11.34 0.16
C VAL A 96 -3.13 12.71 0.04
N GLU A 97 -2.50 13.74 0.54
CA GLU A 97 -2.97 15.15 0.48
C GLU A 97 -3.21 15.67 -0.96
N HIS A 98 -2.56 15.05 -1.97
CA HIS A 98 -2.67 15.44 -3.38
C HIS A 98 -3.63 14.57 -4.20
N ALA A 99 -4.12 13.47 -3.62
CA ALA A 99 -5.00 12.53 -4.30
C ALA A 99 -6.38 13.13 -4.59
N SER A 100 -7.01 12.72 -5.70
CA SER A 100 -8.39 13.08 -5.99
C SER A 100 -9.38 12.36 -5.06
N ASP A 101 -10.62 12.88 -4.97
CA ASP A 101 -11.68 12.28 -4.18
C ASP A 101 -11.93 10.83 -4.59
N GLU A 102 -11.98 10.60 -5.90
CA GLU A 102 -12.21 9.27 -6.49
C GLU A 102 -11.08 8.30 -6.11
N ALA A 103 -9.81 8.77 -6.15
CA ALA A 103 -8.66 7.95 -5.81
C ALA A 103 -8.66 7.53 -4.33
N ILE A 104 -9.02 8.45 -3.43
CA ILE A 104 -9.16 8.17 -1.99
C ILE A 104 -10.30 7.18 -1.74
N ILE A 105 -11.48 7.44 -2.33
CA ILE A 105 -12.65 6.56 -2.19
C ILE A 105 -12.33 5.15 -2.72
N GLU A 106 -11.66 5.07 -3.86
CA GLU A 106 -11.29 3.79 -4.46
C GLU A 106 -10.27 3.04 -3.61
N ALA A 107 -9.24 3.70 -3.10
CA ALA A 107 -8.27 3.10 -2.19
C ALA A 107 -8.93 2.53 -0.93
N LEU A 108 -9.87 3.28 -0.33
CA LEU A 108 -10.60 2.86 0.87
C LEU A 108 -11.64 1.76 0.61
N LYS A 109 -12.20 1.67 -0.61
CA LYS A 109 -13.07 0.55 -1.00
C LYS A 109 -12.31 -0.74 -1.26
N LYS A 110 -11.04 -0.63 -1.59
CA LYS A 110 -10.18 -1.74 -2.04
C LYS A 110 -9.06 -2.05 -1.04
N VAL A 111 -9.34 -1.87 0.24
CA VAL A 111 -8.38 -2.23 1.29
C VAL A 111 -8.03 -3.72 1.23
N VAL A 112 -6.78 -4.03 1.51
CA VAL A 112 -6.27 -5.39 1.58
C VAL A 112 -5.83 -5.69 3.02
N THR A 113 -6.10 -6.90 3.49
CA THR A 113 -5.68 -7.36 4.81
C THR A 113 -4.51 -8.32 4.64
N PRO A 114 -3.38 -8.11 5.32
CA PRO A 114 -2.32 -9.10 5.37
C PRO A 114 -2.86 -10.41 5.96
N VAL A 115 -2.45 -11.53 5.38
CA VAL A 115 -2.85 -12.84 5.89
C VAL A 115 -1.67 -13.46 6.62
N GLN A 116 -1.85 -13.83 7.88
CA GLN A 116 -0.80 -14.55 8.61
C GLN A 116 -0.47 -15.88 7.92
N ALA A 117 0.80 -16.26 7.97
CA ALA A 117 1.28 -17.46 7.32
C ALA A 117 0.51 -18.70 7.80
N GLY A 118 -0.34 -19.27 6.94
CA GLY A 118 -0.94 -20.60 7.10
C GLY A 118 -0.11 -21.61 6.30
N GLU A 119 -0.27 -22.88 6.61
CA GLU A 119 0.56 -23.97 6.07
C GLU A 119 0.42 -24.19 4.55
N ASP A 120 -0.62 -23.62 3.90
CA ASP A 120 -0.97 -23.89 2.49
C ASP A 120 -0.46 -22.84 1.48
N TYR A 121 0.23 -21.78 1.92
CA TYR A 121 0.75 -20.77 0.98
C TYR A 121 2.10 -21.21 0.40
N GLN A 122 2.15 -21.32 -0.92
CA GLN A 122 3.40 -21.54 -1.65
C GLN A 122 4.00 -20.21 -2.08
N GLU A 123 5.19 -19.91 -1.57
CA GLU A 123 5.95 -18.74 -1.96
C GLU A 123 6.30 -18.78 -3.45
N ILE A 124 6.12 -17.66 -4.15
CA ILE A 124 6.44 -17.57 -5.58
C ILE A 124 7.94 -17.74 -5.78
N PRO A 125 8.36 -18.68 -6.66
CA PRO A 125 9.77 -18.93 -6.91
C PRO A 125 10.49 -17.66 -7.39
N ARG A 126 11.70 -17.43 -6.87
CA ARG A 126 12.53 -16.30 -7.29
C ARG A 126 12.77 -16.28 -8.80
N GLN A 127 12.86 -17.45 -9.43
CA GLN A 127 13.03 -17.58 -10.87
C GLN A 127 11.86 -16.95 -11.63
N THR A 128 10.63 -17.19 -11.23
CA THR A 128 9.42 -16.57 -11.80
C THR A 128 9.50 -15.04 -11.76
N LEU A 129 9.99 -14.47 -10.66
CA LEU A 129 10.16 -13.01 -10.54
C LEU A 129 11.27 -12.47 -11.47
N VAL A 130 12.31 -13.26 -11.75
CA VAL A 130 13.34 -12.90 -12.74
C VAL A 130 12.76 -12.95 -14.15
N GLU A 131 12.03 -13.98 -14.50
CA GLU A 131 11.42 -14.19 -15.84
C GLU A 131 10.48 -13.04 -16.20
N TYR A 132 9.72 -12.52 -15.22
CA TYR A 132 8.88 -11.33 -15.42
C TYR A 132 9.62 -9.99 -15.31
N GLY A 133 10.95 -9.98 -15.14
CA GLY A 133 11.75 -8.77 -15.03
C GLY A 133 11.45 -7.95 -13.76
N LEU A 134 10.95 -8.58 -12.70
CA LEU A 134 10.58 -7.91 -11.46
C LEU A 134 11.78 -7.68 -10.52
N ILE A 135 12.81 -8.50 -10.60
CA ILE A 135 14.00 -8.41 -9.74
C ILE A 135 15.33 -8.33 -10.50
N ALA A 136 15.31 -8.54 -11.82
CA ALA A 136 16.46 -8.38 -12.70
C ALA A 136 16.00 -7.86 -14.07
N GLY A 137 16.78 -6.97 -14.71
CA GLY A 137 16.49 -6.39 -16.01
C GLY A 137 16.37 -4.86 -16.00
N ALA A 138 16.19 -4.26 -17.19
CA ALA A 138 16.22 -2.80 -17.36
C ALA A 138 14.99 -2.08 -16.79
N ASN A 139 13.81 -2.67 -16.86
CA ASN A 139 12.52 -2.04 -16.48
C ASN A 139 11.98 -2.49 -15.12
N THR A 140 12.81 -3.12 -14.28
CA THR A 140 12.38 -3.73 -13.01
C THR A 140 11.60 -2.78 -12.10
N LYS A 141 12.00 -1.53 -12.02
CA LYS A 141 11.31 -0.52 -11.21
C LYS A 141 9.91 -0.24 -11.75
N LYS A 142 9.79 0.01 -13.07
CA LYS A 142 8.51 0.28 -13.75
C LYS A 142 7.55 -0.91 -13.57
N TYR A 143 8.04 -2.13 -13.77
CA TYR A 143 7.21 -3.33 -13.62
C TYR A 143 6.73 -3.55 -12.18
N ARG A 144 7.57 -3.27 -11.16
CA ARG A 144 7.13 -3.36 -9.76
C ARG A 144 6.15 -2.26 -9.36
N GLU A 145 6.27 -1.07 -9.93
CA GLU A 145 5.29 0.01 -9.72
C GLU A 145 3.93 -0.41 -10.27
N LEU A 146 3.88 -0.86 -11.51
CA LEU A 146 2.64 -1.33 -12.14
C LEU A 146 2.04 -2.54 -11.44
N LEU A 147 2.87 -3.51 -11.06
CA LEU A 147 2.43 -4.68 -10.31
C LEU A 147 1.87 -4.32 -8.94
N GLY A 148 2.53 -3.40 -8.23
CA GLY A 148 2.07 -2.92 -6.93
C GLY A 148 0.72 -2.22 -7.01
N ASP A 149 0.47 -1.48 -8.09
CA ASP A 149 -0.80 -0.83 -8.36
C ASP A 149 -1.89 -1.85 -8.75
N ASP A 150 -1.61 -2.78 -9.65
CA ASP A 150 -2.58 -3.78 -10.15
C ASP A 150 -3.00 -4.75 -9.05
N LEU A 151 -2.05 -5.28 -8.29
CA LEU A 151 -2.31 -6.18 -7.15
C LEU A 151 -2.70 -5.46 -5.86
N ARG A 152 -2.62 -4.13 -5.83
CA ARG A 152 -2.91 -3.28 -4.65
C ARG A 152 -2.10 -3.64 -3.41
N ILE A 153 -0.86 -3.96 -3.63
CA ILE A 153 0.09 -4.29 -2.57
C ILE A 153 1.12 -3.17 -2.33
N GLY A 154 0.97 -2.04 -3.05
CA GLY A 154 1.87 -0.90 -3.01
C GLY A 154 3.21 -1.16 -3.68
N TYR A 155 3.98 -0.08 -3.86
CA TYR A 155 5.32 -0.19 -4.44
C TYR A 155 6.29 -0.91 -3.50
N THR A 156 7.10 -1.79 -4.09
CA THR A 156 8.19 -2.47 -3.39
C THR A 156 9.50 -2.38 -4.17
N ASN A 157 10.63 -2.39 -3.48
CA ASN A 157 11.91 -2.67 -4.11
C ASN A 157 12.10 -4.19 -4.31
N SER A 158 13.16 -4.59 -5.03
CA SER A 158 13.42 -6.00 -5.34
C SER A 158 13.57 -6.91 -4.10
N LYS A 159 14.10 -6.36 -2.99
CA LYS A 159 14.29 -7.12 -1.75
C LYS A 159 12.98 -7.30 -0.96
N GLN A 160 12.07 -6.35 -1.09
CA GLN A 160 10.80 -6.35 -0.37
C GLN A 160 9.71 -7.12 -1.10
N LEU A 161 9.85 -7.30 -2.43
CA LEU A 161 8.79 -7.84 -3.27
C LEU A 161 8.32 -9.22 -2.81
N VAL A 162 9.24 -10.18 -2.59
CA VAL A 162 8.91 -11.54 -2.16
C VAL A 162 8.10 -11.51 -0.86
N LYS A 163 8.60 -10.77 0.15
CA LYS A 163 7.91 -10.64 1.43
C LYS A 163 6.53 -10.01 1.28
N ARG A 164 6.38 -9.02 0.39
CA ARG A 164 5.10 -8.34 0.15
C ARG A 164 4.10 -9.28 -0.52
N LEU A 165 4.53 -10.04 -1.52
CA LEU A 165 3.69 -11.04 -2.18
C LEU A 165 3.21 -12.12 -1.19
N SER A 166 4.11 -12.62 -0.33
CA SER A 166 3.76 -13.57 0.73
C SER A 166 2.79 -12.98 1.75
N MET A 167 3.00 -11.74 2.18
CA MET A 167 2.15 -11.04 3.14
C MET A 167 0.68 -10.99 2.70
N PHE A 168 0.46 -10.72 1.42
CA PHE A 168 -0.88 -10.65 0.84
C PHE A 168 -1.32 -11.96 0.17
N ARG A 169 -0.60 -13.05 0.37
CA ARG A 169 -0.91 -14.38 -0.17
C ARG A 169 -1.11 -14.39 -1.68
N ILE A 170 -0.38 -13.53 -2.40
CA ILE A 170 -0.43 -13.50 -3.86
C ILE A 170 0.13 -14.82 -4.40
N THR A 171 -0.70 -15.54 -5.13
CA THR A 171 -0.33 -16.78 -5.79
C THR A 171 0.45 -16.55 -7.07
N GLU A 172 1.17 -17.57 -7.54
CA GLU A 172 1.87 -17.50 -8.83
C GLU A 172 0.89 -17.27 -9.99
N ALA A 173 -0.32 -17.82 -9.92
CA ALA A 173 -1.38 -17.60 -10.91
C ALA A 173 -1.84 -16.15 -10.97
N GLU A 174 -2.09 -15.52 -9.84
CA GLU A 174 -2.46 -14.09 -9.74
C GLU A 174 -1.34 -13.18 -10.25
N LEU A 175 -0.08 -13.49 -9.88
CA LEU A 175 1.09 -12.77 -10.41
C LEU A 175 1.15 -12.85 -11.93
N LYS A 176 1.00 -14.04 -12.50
CA LYS A 176 1.03 -14.29 -13.96
C LYS A 176 -0.08 -13.54 -14.68
N GLU A 177 -1.28 -13.56 -14.12
CA GLU A 177 -2.44 -12.84 -14.69
C GLU A 177 -2.20 -11.32 -14.67
N SER A 178 -1.74 -10.78 -13.56
CA SER A 178 -1.39 -9.37 -13.41
C SER A 178 -0.30 -8.94 -14.39
N MET A 179 0.80 -9.69 -14.47
CA MET A 179 1.89 -9.40 -15.41
C MET A 179 1.46 -9.49 -16.86
N THR A 180 0.54 -10.39 -17.20
CA THR A 180 -0.02 -10.49 -18.55
C THR A 180 -0.80 -9.24 -18.93
N ARG A 181 -1.63 -8.69 -18.01
CA ARG A 181 -2.32 -7.42 -18.22
C ARG A 181 -1.34 -6.26 -18.41
N ILE A 182 -0.37 -6.14 -17.51
CA ILE A 182 0.64 -5.06 -17.51
C ILE A 182 1.44 -5.05 -18.82
N LEU A 183 1.94 -6.21 -19.25
CA LEU A 183 2.73 -6.31 -20.48
C LEU A 183 1.91 -6.00 -21.72
N LYS A 184 0.63 -6.39 -21.74
CA LYS A 184 -0.29 -6.08 -22.83
C LYS A 184 -0.59 -4.57 -22.90
N GLU A 185 -0.80 -3.91 -21.77
CA GLU A 185 -1.00 -2.46 -21.71
C GLU A 185 0.24 -1.70 -22.21
N LEU A 186 1.42 -2.10 -21.77
CA LEU A 186 2.67 -1.49 -22.22
C LEU A 186 2.92 -1.66 -23.71
N ALA A 187 2.57 -2.81 -24.29
CA ALA A 187 2.71 -3.04 -25.73
C ALA A 187 1.71 -2.23 -26.57
N ASN A 188 0.60 -1.76 -25.98
CA ASN A 188 -0.37 -0.90 -26.66
C ASN A 188 -0.03 0.61 -26.52
N GLU A 189 0.90 0.98 -25.65
CA GLU A 189 1.37 2.35 -25.45
C GLU A 189 2.57 2.71 -26.34
N GLU A 190 3.23 1.74 -26.99
CA GLU A 190 4.33 1.91 -27.95
C GLU A 190 3.79 2.00 -29.41
#